data_8905d707f28b766f4c831ddff9df7ba2
#
_entry.id   8905d707f28b766f4c831ddff9df7ba2
#
_cell.length_a   1.000
_cell.length_b   1.000
_cell.length_c   1.000
_cell.angle_alpha   90.00
_cell.angle_beta   90.00
_cell.angle_gamma   90.00
#
_symmetry.space_group_name_H-M   'P 1'
#
loop_
_entity.id
_entity.type
_entity.pdbx_description
1 polymer ?
#
loop_
_entity_poly.entity_id
_entity_poly.type
_entity_poly.pdbx_seq_one_letter_code
_entity_poly.pdbx_strand_id
1 'polypeptide(L)'
;MRLCSHGYVTQCQNYRAIAVMKRIAKLRICDWSLIVLTTGALFSGIQLELLSGSSYFWIWVHIGLSLLFLGICIWHIQLHFKSSNWFIRFKNLKSHVTKMLWWISLFTLATGMAASLDWLASGVHGPIGAIHGKIGFLMILLVVGHIVKRMKFFFPH
;
A
#
# COMPACT_ATOMS: atom_id res chain seq x y z
N MET A 1 -52.12 17.94 -0.02
CA MET A 1 -51.72 17.14 1.15
C MET A 1 -50.77 16.05 0.69
N ARG A 2 -49.48 16.18 1.00
CA ARG A 2 -48.43 15.25 0.52
C ARG A 2 -48.05 14.28 1.66
N LEU A 3 -48.63 13.09 1.66
CA LEU A 3 -48.34 12.01 2.63
C LEU A 3 -47.36 10.94 2.06
N CYS A 4 -46.42 11.34 1.19
CA CYS A 4 -45.49 10.43 0.57
C CYS A 4 -44.07 10.82 0.88
N SER A 5 -43.56 10.67 2.12
CA SER A 5 -42.10 10.89 2.27
C SER A 5 -41.39 10.06 3.35
N HIS A 6 -42.07 9.57 4.37
CA HIS A 6 -41.35 8.93 5.49
C HIS A 6 -40.75 7.55 5.14
N GLY A 7 -41.43 6.71 4.36
CA GLY A 7 -40.94 5.39 4.00
C GLY A 7 -39.74 5.41 3.05
N TYR A 8 -39.67 6.31 2.09
CA TYR A 8 -38.55 6.43 1.14
C TYR A 8 -37.27 6.99 1.79
N VAL A 9 -37.41 7.88 2.79
CA VAL A 9 -36.27 8.44 3.50
C VAL A 9 -35.56 7.38 4.33
N THR A 10 -36.28 6.55 5.08
CA THR A 10 -35.72 5.45 5.89
C THR A 10 -35.07 4.39 5.02
N GLN A 11 -35.67 4.05 3.89
CA GLN A 11 -35.08 3.07 2.94
C GLN A 11 -33.79 3.61 2.32
N CYS A 12 -33.73 4.87 1.92
CA CYS A 12 -32.53 5.51 1.37
C CYS A 12 -31.41 5.60 2.42
N GLN A 13 -31.72 5.87 3.67
CA GLN A 13 -30.77 5.88 4.78
C GLN A 13 -30.17 4.49 5.03
N ASN A 14 -31.00 3.43 5.01
CA ASN A 14 -30.53 2.05 5.17
C ASN A 14 -29.60 1.63 4.03
N TYR A 15 -29.89 1.94 2.78
CA TYR A 15 -28.98 1.65 1.65
C TYR A 15 -27.66 2.39 1.77
N ARG A 16 -27.65 3.64 2.21
CA ARG A 16 -26.41 4.39 2.46
C ARG A 16 -25.59 3.77 3.59
N ALA A 17 -26.20 3.40 4.68
CA ALA A 17 -25.55 2.74 5.81
C ALA A 17 -24.88 1.41 5.39
N ILE A 18 -25.60 0.57 4.64
CA ILE A 18 -25.07 -0.69 4.11
C ILE A 18 -23.89 -0.43 3.16
N ALA A 19 -23.98 0.55 2.28
CA ALA A 19 -22.91 0.90 1.35
C ALA A 19 -21.64 1.39 2.09
N VAL A 20 -21.81 2.18 3.16
CA VAL A 20 -20.71 2.64 4.00
C VAL A 20 -20.05 1.48 4.76
N MET A 21 -20.84 0.57 5.36
CA MET A 21 -20.31 -0.60 6.06
C MET A 21 -19.52 -1.51 5.12
N LYS A 22 -20.02 -1.80 3.93
CA LYS A 22 -19.32 -2.59 2.90
C LYS A 22 -17.99 -1.94 2.50
N ARG A 23 -17.93 -0.61 2.42
CA ARG A 23 -16.70 0.11 2.10
C ARG A 23 -15.69 0.02 3.24
N ILE A 24 -16.11 0.17 4.49
CA ILE A 24 -15.24 0.04 5.66
C ILE A 24 -14.64 -1.36 5.74
N ALA A 25 -15.44 -2.41 5.51
CA ALA A 25 -14.96 -3.78 5.48
C ALA A 25 -13.88 -3.98 4.40
N LYS A 26 -14.08 -3.47 3.17
CA LYS A 26 -13.09 -3.53 2.09
C LYS A 26 -11.80 -2.80 2.45
N LEU A 27 -11.88 -1.64 3.09
CA LEU A 27 -10.70 -0.90 3.56
C LEU A 27 -9.92 -1.68 4.60
N ARG A 28 -10.58 -2.30 5.59
CA ARG A 28 -9.91 -3.13 6.60
C ARG A 28 -9.18 -4.32 5.98
N ILE A 29 -9.81 -5.03 5.05
CA ILE A 29 -9.19 -6.16 4.35
C ILE A 29 -7.95 -5.67 3.58
N CYS A 30 -8.07 -4.55 2.88
CA CYS A 30 -6.98 -3.96 2.12
C CYS A 30 -5.81 -3.56 3.04
N ASP A 31 -6.08 -2.92 4.18
CA ASP A 31 -5.07 -2.49 5.14
C ASP A 31 -4.33 -3.68 5.76
N TRP A 32 -5.04 -4.75 6.16
CA TRP A 32 -4.43 -5.99 6.65
C TRP A 32 -3.58 -6.67 5.57
N SER A 33 -4.07 -6.73 4.34
CA SER A 33 -3.30 -7.28 3.21
C SER A 33 -2.01 -6.50 2.97
N LEU A 34 -2.05 -5.17 3.07
CA LEU A 34 -0.86 -4.33 2.96
C LEU A 34 0.15 -4.60 4.07
N ILE A 35 -0.29 -4.76 5.32
CA ILE A 35 0.59 -5.10 6.45
C ILE A 35 1.29 -6.44 6.20
N VAL A 36 0.54 -7.47 5.85
CA VAL A 36 1.09 -8.82 5.59
C VAL A 36 2.08 -8.79 4.43
N LEU A 37 1.74 -8.14 3.32
CA LEU A 37 2.61 -8.05 2.14
C LEU A 37 3.86 -7.21 2.43
N THR A 38 3.75 -6.12 3.18
CA THR A 38 4.92 -5.31 3.60
C THR A 38 5.87 -6.14 4.46
N THR A 39 5.32 -6.90 5.43
CA THR A 39 6.13 -7.77 6.29
C THR A 39 6.78 -8.88 5.50
N GLY A 40 6.07 -9.51 4.56
CA GLY A 40 6.61 -10.55 3.68
C GLY A 40 7.69 -10.02 2.74
N ALA A 41 7.49 -8.84 2.15
CA ALA A 41 8.47 -8.18 1.30
C ALA A 41 9.73 -7.79 2.08
N LEU A 42 9.57 -7.29 3.33
CA LEU A 42 10.70 -7.02 4.22
C LEU A 42 11.48 -8.29 4.53
N PHE A 43 10.80 -9.36 4.95
CA PHE A 43 11.43 -10.63 5.28
C PHE A 43 12.20 -11.18 4.08
N SER A 44 11.61 -11.21 2.89
CA SER A 44 12.27 -11.67 1.68
C SER A 44 13.46 -10.77 1.29
N GLY A 45 13.38 -9.47 1.51
CA GLY A 45 14.48 -8.53 1.26
C GLY A 45 15.66 -8.77 2.22
N ILE A 46 15.38 -9.02 3.51
CA ILE A 46 16.41 -9.39 4.51
C ILE A 46 17.08 -10.73 4.12
N GLN A 47 16.31 -11.72 3.66
CA GLN A 47 16.88 -12.98 3.20
C GLN A 47 17.81 -12.80 2.00
N LEU A 48 17.47 -11.91 1.07
CA LEU A 48 18.34 -11.59 -0.07
C LEU A 48 19.64 -10.95 0.37
N GLU A 49 19.63 -10.07 1.36
CA GLU A 49 20.82 -9.43 1.91
C GLU A 49 21.70 -10.45 2.65
N LEU A 50 21.10 -11.28 3.53
CA LEU A 50 21.82 -12.29 4.32
C LEU A 50 22.43 -13.41 3.47
N LEU A 51 21.75 -13.84 2.40
CA LEU A 51 22.21 -14.90 1.50
C LEU A 51 23.09 -14.38 0.36
N SER A 52 23.54 -13.13 0.44
CA SER A 52 24.39 -12.48 -0.57
C SER A 52 23.85 -12.61 -2.01
N GLY A 53 22.52 -12.60 -2.15
CA GLY A 53 21.84 -12.61 -3.44
C GLY A 53 21.97 -13.91 -4.26
N SER A 54 22.54 -14.98 -3.71
CA SER A 54 22.80 -16.23 -4.45
C SER A 54 21.55 -17.10 -4.67
N SER A 55 20.45 -16.81 -4.00
CA SER A 55 19.24 -17.64 -4.09
C SER A 55 18.21 -17.05 -5.05
N TYR A 56 18.13 -17.61 -6.25
CA TYR A 56 17.10 -17.29 -7.25
C TYR A 56 15.68 -17.40 -6.69
N PHE A 57 15.44 -18.34 -5.78
CA PHE A 57 14.14 -18.52 -5.13
C PHE A 57 13.71 -17.25 -4.40
N TRP A 58 14.55 -16.68 -3.54
CA TRP A 58 14.20 -15.49 -2.76
C TRP A 58 14.02 -14.23 -3.62
N ILE A 59 14.75 -14.14 -4.75
CA ILE A 59 14.58 -13.04 -5.70
C ILE A 59 13.16 -13.08 -6.30
N TRP A 60 12.71 -14.24 -6.79
CA TRP A 60 11.37 -14.37 -7.34
C TRP A 60 10.27 -14.19 -6.30
N VAL A 61 10.48 -14.68 -5.08
CA VAL A 61 9.55 -14.44 -3.96
C VAL A 61 9.44 -12.96 -3.66
N HIS A 62 10.57 -12.24 -3.59
CA HIS A 62 10.57 -10.80 -3.33
C HIS A 62 9.89 -10.01 -4.46
N ILE A 63 10.17 -10.32 -5.71
CA ILE A 63 9.51 -9.69 -6.86
C ILE A 63 8.00 -9.96 -6.83
N GLY A 64 7.57 -11.20 -6.61
CA GLY A 64 6.17 -11.58 -6.57
C GLY A 64 5.40 -10.86 -5.45
N LEU A 65 5.96 -10.81 -4.23
CA LEU A 65 5.37 -10.09 -3.10
C LEU A 65 5.29 -8.57 -3.38
N SER A 66 6.32 -8.00 -4.02
CA SER A 66 6.35 -6.58 -4.38
C SER A 66 5.30 -6.22 -5.43
N LEU A 67 5.08 -7.08 -6.42
CA LEU A 67 4.02 -6.89 -7.43
C LEU A 67 2.62 -7.00 -6.81
N LEU A 68 2.40 -7.96 -5.92
CA LEU A 68 1.14 -8.07 -5.17
C LEU A 68 0.92 -6.84 -4.28
N PHE A 69 1.96 -6.39 -3.57
CA PHE A 69 1.92 -5.18 -2.77
C PHE A 69 1.52 -3.96 -3.61
N LEU A 70 2.12 -3.78 -4.79
CA LEU A 70 1.77 -2.71 -5.72
C LEU A 70 0.30 -2.76 -6.13
N GLY A 71 -0.21 -3.94 -6.50
CA GLY A 71 -1.61 -4.13 -6.88
C GLY A 71 -2.58 -3.75 -5.75
N ILE A 72 -2.29 -4.18 -4.51
CA ILE A 72 -3.10 -3.82 -3.33
C ILE A 72 -2.96 -2.34 -2.98
N CYS A 73 -1.78 -1.72 -3.17
CA CYS A 73 -1.61 -0.26 -3.01
C CYS A 73 -2.50 0.53 -3.98
N ILE A 74 -2.53 0.14 -5.25
CA ILE A 74 -3.39 0.77 -6.25
C ILE A 74 -4.86 0.63 -5.83
N TRP A 75 -5.28 -0.57 -5.40
CA TRP A 75 -6.63 -0.79 -4.91
C TRP A 75 -6.95 0.05 -3.67
N HIS A 76 -6.02 0.13 -2.70
CA HIS A 76 -6.16 0.98 -1.50
C HIS A 76 -6.39 2.46 -1.88
N ILE A 77 -5.61 2.97 -2.83
CA ILE A 77 -5.74 4.34 -3.33
C ILE A 77 -7.11 4.55 -3.98
N GLN A 78 -7.57 3.62 -4.82
CA GLN A 78 -8.88 3.70 -5.46
C GLN A 78 -10.03 3.69 -4.44
N LEU A 79 -9.95 2.88 -3.38
CA LEU A 79 -10.93 2.86 -2.30
C LEU A 79 -10.99 4.18 -1.55
N HIS A 80 -9.84 4.85 -1.35
CA HIS A 80 -9.80 6.14 -0.68
C HIS A 80 -10.29 7.31 -1.55
N PHE A 81 -9.90 7.35 -2.81
CA PHE A 81 -10.08 8.52 -3.65
C PHE A 81 -11.28 8.47 -4.60
N LYS A 82 -12.03 7.40 -4.70
CA LYS A 82 -13.33 7.19 -5.43
C LYS A 82 -13.64 8.16 -6.62
N SER A 83 -12.71 9.02 -7.05
CA SER A 83 -12.92 10.08 -8.04
C SER A 83 -11.77 10.14 -9.03
N SER A 84 -12.11 10.45 -10.28
CA SER A 84 -11.18 10.73 -11.39
C SER A 84 -10.11 11.79 -11.04
N ASN A 85 -10.40 12.69 -10.09
CA ASN A 85 -9.51 13.78 -9.70
C ASN A 85 -8.64 13.45 -8.46
N TRP A 86 -8.17 12.21 -8.35
CA TRP A 86 -7.35 11.76 -7.23
C TRP A 86 -6.06 12.59 -7.06
N PHE A 87 -5.46 13.07 -8.15
CA PHE A 87 -4.22 13.86 -8.13
C PHE A 87 -4.41 15.23 -7.47
N ILE A 88 -5.54 15.90 -7.74
CA ILE A 88 -5.86 17.20 -7.12
C ILE A 88 -6.11 16.99 -5.62
N ARG A 89 -6.80 15.93 -5.24
CA ARG A 89 -7.04 15.60 -3.84
C ARG A 89 -5.74 15.21 -3.12
N PHE A 90 -4.82 14.54 -3.80
CA PHE A 90 -3.50 14.21 -3.27
C PHE A 90 -2.68 15.47 -2.95
N LYS A 91 -2.65 16.47 -3.84
CA LYS A 91 -1.98 17.76 -3.60
C LYS A 91 -2.50 18.43 -2.32
N ASN A 92 -3.81 18.31 -2.05
CA ASN A 92 -4.50 18.93 -0.92
C ASN A 92 -4.46 18.08 0.38
N LEU A 93 -3.75 16.95 0.40
CA LEU A 93 -3.58 16.16 1.62
C LEU A 93 -2.85 16.99 2.70
N LYS A 94 -3.47 17.11 3.87
CA LYS A 94 -2.89 17.81 5.03
C LYS A 94 -1.77 17.00 5.72
N SER A 95 -1.71 15.67 5.52
CA SER A 95 -0.76 14.79 6.19
C SER A 95 0.58 14.72 5.46
N HIS A 96 1.62 15.28 6.05
CA HIS A 96 3.00 15.19 5.54
C HIS A 96 3.48 13.73 5.46
N VAL A 97 3.19 12.91 6.47
CA VAL A 97 3.57 11.48 6.50
C VAL A 97 3.00 10.73 5.29
N THR A 98 1.74 10.97 4.93
CA THR A 98 1.12 10.34 3.77
C THR A 98 1.76 10.79 2.46
N LYS A 99 2.14 12.07 2.33
CA LYS A 99 2.84 12.58 1.15
C LYS A 99 4.24 11.98 1.04
N MET A 100 4.99 11.93 2.15
CA MET A 100 6.32 11.32 2.17
C MET A 100 6.25 9.83 1.83
N LEU A 101 5.30 9.10 2.41
CA LEU A 101 5.10 7.68 2.13
C LEU A 101 4.83 7.44 0.63
N TRP A 102 4.02 8.28 0.00
CA TRP A 102 3.76 8.19 -1.44
C TRP A 102 5.04 8.36 -2.28
N TRP A 103 5.82 9.42 -2.02
CA TRP A 103 7.05 9.66 -2.75
C TRP A 103 8.08 8.56 -2.56
N ILE A 104 8.29 8.13 -1.31
CA ILE A 104 9.20 7.02 -1.00
C ILE A 104 8.74 5.72 -1.66
N SER A 105 7.43 5.43 -1.69
CA SER A 105 6.90 4.26 -2.39
C SER A 105 7.19 4.30 -3.89
N LEU A 106 7.06 5.47 -4.53
CA LEU A 106 7.42 5.63 -5.94
C LEU A 106 8.92 5.42 -6.19
N PHE A 107 9.79 5.97 -5.33
CA PHE A 107 11.24 5.76 -5.42
C PHE A 107 11.61 4.30 -5.17
N THR A 108 11.01 3.65 -4.17
CA THR A 108 11.22 2.22 -3.91
C THR A 108 10.82 1.38 -5.14
N LEU A 109 9.70 1.68 -5.76
CA LEU A 109 9.23 0.99 -6.96
C LEU A 109 10.20 1.20 -8.13
N ALA A 110 10.60 2.44 -8.40
CA ALA A 110 11.51 2.77 -9.50
C ALA A 110 12.88 2.10 -9.33
N THR A 111 13.45 2.17 -8.12
CA THR A 111 14.73 1.52 -7.82
C THR A 111 14.63 0.00 -7.81
N GLY A 112 13.50 -0.58 -7.38
CA GLY A 112 13.25 -2.03 -7.44
C GLY A 112 13.14 -2.53 -8.87
N MET A 113 12.46 -1.80 -9.76
CA MET A 113 12.42 -2.13 -11.19
C MET A 113 13.82 -2.06 -11.81
N ALA A 114 14.57 -0.99 -11.53
CA ALA A 114 15.94 -0.84 -12.04
C ALA A 114 16.87 -1.96 -11.51
N ALA A 115 16.79 -2.31 -10.23
CA ALA A 115 17.55 -3.41 -9.63
C ALA A 115 17.18 -4.77 -10.24
N SER A 116 15.90 -5.00 -10.53
CA SER A 116 15.43 -6.23 -11.17
C SER A 116 15.94 -6.35 -12.61
N LEU A 117 15.95 -5.25 -13.37
CA LEU A 117 16.48 -5.21 -14.72
C LEU A 117 17.99 -5.39 -14.76
N ASP A 118 18.71 -4.74 -13.84
CA ASP A 118 20.16 -4.89 -13.69
C ASP A 118 20.54 -6.34 -13.38
N TRP A 119 19.83 -6.97 -12.45
CA TRP A 119 20.02 -8.36 -12.13
C TRP A 119 19.70 -9.31 -13.31
N LEU A 120 18.61 -9.07 -14.04
CA LEU A 120 18.26 -9.88 -15.23
C LEU A 120 19.31 -9.77 -16.33
N ALA A 121 19.97 -8.62 -16.46
CA ALA A 121 20.98 -8.39 -17.48
C ALA A 121 22.37 -8.92 -17.08
N SER A 122 22.75 -8.78 -15.82
CA SER A 122 24.11 -9.09 -15.33
C SER A 122 24.23 -10.41 -14.56
N GLY A 123 23.11 -10.91 -14.03
CA GLY A 123 23.09 -12.06 -13.12
C GLY A 123 23.67 -11.78 -11.73
N VAL A 124 24.10 -10.54 -11.46
CA VAL A 124 24.80 -10.15 -10.22
C VAL A 124 24.04 -9.03 -9.53
N HIS A 125 24.11 -8.97 -8.19
CA HIS A 125 23.60 -7.85 -7.42
C HIS A 125 24.47 -6.60 -7.63
N GLY A 126 23.92 -5.64 -8.38
CA GLY A 126 24.57 -4.36 -8.62
C GLY A 126 24.33 -3.35 -7.47
N PRO A 127 24.98 -2.18 -7.53
CA PRO A 127 24.85 -1.11 -6.54
C PRO A 127 23.41 -0.58 -6.44
N ILE A 128 22.62 -0.72 -7.49
CA ILE A 128 21.20 -0.32 -7.52
C ILE A 128 20.37 -1.14 -6.53
N GLY A 129 20.68 -2.44 -6.39
CA GLY A 129 20.05 -3.30 -5.39
C GLY A 129 20.27 -2.82 -3.96
N ALA A 130 21.51 -2.41 -3.64
CA ALA A 130 21.85 -1.86 -2.32
C ALA A 130 21.12 -0.53 -2.03
N ILE A 131 20.96 0.34 -3.03
CA ILE A 131 20.19 1.58 -2.92
C ILE A 131 18.72 1.25 -2.68
N HIS A 132 18.14 0.31 -3.45
CA HIS A 132 16.77 -0.15 -3.30
C HIS A 132 16.50 -0.65 -1.88
N GLY A 133 17.38 -1.48 -1.33
CA GLY A 133 17.28 -2.00 0.04
C GLY A 133 17.20 -0.90 1.09
N LYS A 134 18.06 0.12 1.00
CA LYS A 134 18.08 1.28 1.93
C LYS A 134 16.79 2.11 1.83
N ILE A 135 16.31 2.38 0.61
CA ILE A 135 15.07 3.12 0.39
C ILE A 135 13.87 2.30 0.86
N GLY A 136 13.87 0.98 0.61
CA GLY A 136 12.84 0.05 1.10
C GLY A 136 12.75 0.04 2.63
N PHE A 137 13.90 0.02 3.33
CA PHE A 137 13.92 0.11 4.79
C PHE A 137 13.33 1.43 5.29
N LEU A 138 13.67 2.56 4.68
CA LEU A 138 13.08 3.86 5.01
C LEU A 138 11.56 3.88 4.76
N MET A 139 11.10 3.24 3.69
CA MET A 139 9.67 3.09 3.40
C MET A 139 8.95 2.36 4.54
N ILE A 140 9.53 1.30 5.09
CA ILE A 140 8.94 0.54 6.20
C ILE A 140 8.79 1.39 7.45
N LEU A 141 9.80 2.19 7.81
CA LEU A 141 9.70 3.13 8.93
C LEU A 141 8.53 4.11 8.76
N LEU A 142 8.32 4.61 7.54
CA LEU A 142 7.20 5.49 7.24
C LEU A 142 5.85 4.76 7.27
N VAL A 143 5.79 3.50 6.81
CA VAL A 143 4.58 2.65 6.91
C VAL A 143 4.21 2.44 8.38
N VAL A 144 5.16 2.08 9.24
CA VAL A 144 4.94 1.93 10.69
C VAL A 144 4.41 3.23 11.28
N GLY A 145 5.05 4.37 11.00
CA GLY A 145 4.59 5.69 11.43
C GLY A 145 3.17 6.02 10.95
N HIS A 146 2.83 5.62 9.71
CA HIS A 146 1.49 5.79 9.15
C HIS A 146 0.45 4.92 9.87
N ILE A 147 0.77 3.66 10.16
CA ILE A 147 -0.08 2.72 10.90
C ILE A 147 -0.32 3.24 12.32
N VAL A 148 0.74 3.60 13.05
CA VAL A 148 0.64 4.12 14.43
C VAL A 148 -0.27 5.36 14.48
N LYS A 149 -0.13 6.27 13.53
CA LYS A 149 -1.00 7.46 13.45
C LYS A 149 -2.47 7.09 13.23
N ARG A 150 -2.74 5.92 12.62
CA ARG A 150 -4.08 5.45 12.30
C ARG A 150 -4.61 4.34 13.21
N MET A 151 -3.89 3.96 14.27
CA MET A 151 -4.26 2.86 15.17
C MET A 151 -5.67 3.02 15.77
N LYS A 152 -6.11 4.24 16.07
CA LYS A 152 -7.49 4.53 16.53
C LYS A 152 -8.58 4.06 15.55
N PHE A 153 -8.24 3.87 14.28
CA PHE A 153 -9.17 3.38 13.25
C PHE A 153 -9.29 1.85 13.25
N PHE A 154 -8.23 1.15 13.69
CA PHE A 154 -8.21 -0.31 13.74
C PHE A 154 -8.86 -0.86 15.02
N PHE A 155 -8.78 -0.12 16.12
CA PHE A 155 -9.32 -0.49 17.42
C PHE A 155 -10.34 0.57 17.88
N PRO A 156 -11.58 0.56 17.34
CA PRO A 156 -12.64 1.38 17.88
C PRO A 156 -12.97 0.84 19.29
N HIS A 157 -12.80 1.68 20.32
CA HIS A 157 -13.29 1.43 21.67
C HIS A 157 -14.81 1.53 21.70
#